data_042c674dc222f4fad7cf635f6de09961
#
_entry.id   042c674dc222f4fad7cf635f6de09961
#
_cell.length_a   1.000
_cell.length_b   1.000
_cell.length_c   1.000
_cell.angle_alpha   90.00
_cell.angle_beta   90.00
_cell.angle_gamma   90.00
#
_symmetry.space_group_name_H-M   'P 1'
#
loop_
_entity.id
_entity.type
_entity.pdbx_description
1 polymer ?
#
loop_
_entity_poly.entity_id
_entity_poly.type
_entity_poly.pdbx_seq_one_letter_code
_entity_poly.pdbx_strand_id
1 'polypeptide(L)'
;MYAMSLALTTATVYFAVEALQRQRWPWAAAYIAAAWLALHTHYYAAFVILALNLFVVGRALFLPRARLALVPWLRWQALLFVLYLPWLMRAGFILADYGGNGDSPTLFDAAQRVGGLFAVGESTPPEQRLLWALVSGALLLIGVVRLALGASDDRRNLGLLALYLFVPLGATWVSAQSRPIFNERYLVTAAPPFFLLIAAALEGRRLRRPAAWVLDGVIGLLLVALIGGMGLSLARHYGDPAYSKDRGWRQLAAEMAMLSAGAPPVQVRLAQNFPDPTLWYYYRGPVAHVVLPPSPNNAVASAQLVSELAAAGVQRVILPVQPTVNWDADGLAPAALAQRFDRVAQSQVSVWPVQVYAQPASALTPLDAVFSNGVELRGAVLAPVQLPPGGLVALHLDWRGDTATLTGAEKVFVHLLDGAGALVAQDDRALQLTGAETGSGLAAYGLRLPMELAPGDYRLVGGLYDPGAPGASRILTAAGEDHVELGSVIVTTE
;
A
#
# COMPACT_ATOMS: atom_id res chain seq x y z
N MET A 1 -5.19 1.99 -16.69
CA MET A 1 -3.99 2.02 -17.54
C MET A 1 -3.57 0.63 -18.00
N TYR A 2 -3.31 -0.36 -17.12
CA TYR A 2 -2.81 -1.70 -17.50
C TYR A 2 -3.75 -2.51 -18.38
N ALA A 3 -5.06 -2.56 -18.08
CA ALA A 3 -6.04 -3.25 -18.92
C ALA A 3 -6.12 -2.64 -20.34
N MET A 4 -6.03 -1.33 -20.45
CA MET A 4 -5.99 -0.65 -21.74
C MET A 4 -4.70 -0.95 -22.51
N SER A 5 -3.55 -0.97 -21.84
CA SER A 5 -2.26 -1.35 -22.41
C SER A 5 -2.28 -2.79 -22.93
N LEU A 6 -2.85 -3.72 -22.15
CA LEU A 6 -3.03 -5.11 -22.53
C LEU A 6 -3.92 -5.23 -23.79
N ALA A 7 -5.08 -4.56 -23.80
CA ALA A 7 -6.00 -4.59 -24.94
C ALA A 7 -5.35 -4.02 -26.22
N LEU A 8 -4.69 -2.86 -26.10
CA LEU A 8 -4.06 -2.20 -27.25
C LEU A 8 -2.84 -2.97 -27.78
N THR A 9 -2.01 -3.55 -26.92
CA THR A 9 -0.87 -4.37 -27.37
C THR A 9 -1.33 -5.68 -28.00
N THR A 10 -2.40 -6.32 -27.47
CA THR A 10 -3.00 -7.50 -28.09
C THR A 10 -3.60 -7.15 -29.45
N ALA A 11 -4.32 -6.03 -29.56
CA ALA A 11 -4.84 -5.53 -30.83
C ALA A 11 -3.71 -5.20 -31.82
N THR A 12 -2.59 -4.64 -31.35
CA THR A 12 -1.41 -4.36 -32.16
C THR A 12 -0.87 -5.64 -32.79
N VAL A 13 -0.70 -6.72 -31.99
CA VAL A 13 -0.22 -8.01 -32.51
C VAL A 13 -1.25 -8.62 -33.49
N TYR A 14 -2.51 -8.61 -33.15
CA TYR A 14 -3.59 -9.12 -34.00
C TYR A 14 -3.61 -8.40 -35.37
N PHE A 15 -3.64 -7.07 -35.36
CA PHE A 15 -3.67 -6.30 -36.61
C PHE A 15 -2.35 -6.40 -37.40
N ALA A 16 -1.20 -6.57 -36.73
CA ALA A 16 0.06 -6.84 -37.41
C ALA A 16 0.00 -8.17 -38.18
N VAL A 17 -0.52 -9.24 -37.57
CA VAL A 17 -0.68 -10.55 -38.22
C VAL A 17 -1.63 -10.44 -39.40
N GLU A 18 -2.77 -9.81 -39.24
CA GLU A 18 -3.76 -9.61 -40.32
C GLU A 18 -3.19 -8.76 -41.47
N ALA A 19 -2.45 -7.68 -41.16
CA ALA A 19 -1.81 -6.83 -42.16
C ALA A 19 -0.74 -7.60 -42.96
N LEU A 20 0.06 -8.43 -42.28
CA LEU A 20 1.09 -9.26 -42.93
C LEU A 20 0.49 -10.38 -43.79
N GLN A 21 -0.66 -10.94 -43.41
CA GLN A 21 -1.33 -12.01 -44.15
C GLN A 21 -2.12 -11.47 -45.35
N ARG A 22 -2.92 -10.41 -45.12
CA ARG A 22 -3.84 -9.89 -46.11
C ARG A 22 -3.23 -8.85 -47.05
N GLN A 23 -2.11 -8.21 -46.64
CA GLN A 23 -1.40 -7.16 -47.40
C GLN A 23 -2.36 -6.02 -47.87
N ARG A 24 -3.36 -5.68 -47.04
CA ARG A 24 -4.37 -4.63 -47.32
C ARG A 24 -4.19 -3.45 -46.39
N TRP A 25 -4.27 -2.23 -46.92
CA TRP A 25 -4.10 -0.99 -46.17
C TRP A 25 -4.98 -0.83 -44.90
N PRO A 26 -6.27 -1.21 -44.90
CA PRO A 26 -7.03 -1.04 -43.65
C PRO A 26 -6.48 -1.78 -42.45
N TRP A 27 -5.89 -2.96 -42.65
CA TRP A 27 -5.25 -3.72 -41.57
C TRP A 27 -3.93 -3.10 -41.13
N ALA A 28 -3.15 -2.53 -42.08
CA ALA A 28 -1.95 -1.79 -41.75
C ALA A 28 -2.27 -0.50 -40.99
N ALA A 29 -3.32 0.22 -41.39
CA ALA A 29 -3.79 1.41 -40.66
C ALA A 29 -4.27 1.06 -39.24
N ALA A 30 -5.02 -0.03 -39.06
CA ALA A 30 -5.45 -0.53 -37.77
C ALA A 30 -4.24 -0.90 -36.87
N TYR A 31 -3.22 -1.57 -37.45
CA TYR A 31 -1.97 -1.85 -36.76
C TYR A 31 -1.26 -0.58 -36.27
N ILE A 32 -1.08 0.40 -37.16
CA ILE A 32 -0.39 1.66 -36.84
C ILE A 32 -1.15 2.42 -35.76
N ALA A 33 -2.49 2.50 -35.86
CA ALA A 33 -3.33 3.16 -34.88
C ALA A 33 -3.27 2.47 -33.51
N ALA A 34 -3.38 1.14 -33.46
CA ALA A 34 -3.29 0.37 -32.22
C ALA A 34 -1.92 0.50 -31.57
N ALA A 35 -0.84 0.39 -32.34
CA ALA A 35 0.54 0.53 -31.87
C ALA A 35 0.82 1.95 -31.35
N TRP A 36 0.35 2.97 -32.05
CA TRP A 36 0.47 4.36 -31.64
C TRP A 36 -0.25 4.63 -30.32
N LEU A 37 -1.49 4.19 -30.18
CA LEU A 37 -2.27 4.29 -28.93
C LEU A 37 -1.61 3.49 -27.79
N ALA A 38 -1.10 2.29 -28.08
CA ALA A 38 -0.41 1.48 -27.09
C ALA A 38 0.84 2.18 -26.53
N LEU A 39 1.67 2.79 -27.40
CA LEU A 39 2.84 3.56 -26.99
C LEU A 39 2.49 4.78 -26.13
N HIS A 40 1.37 5.46 -26.41
CA HIS A 40 0.90 6.57 -25.60
C HIS A 40 0.25 6.12 -24.27
N THR A 41 -0.16 4.86 -24.19
CA THR A 41 -0.74 4.30 -22.96
C THR A 41 0.36 3.81 -22.00
N HIS A 42 1.37 3.11 -22.53
CA HIS A 42 2.44 2.57 -21.72
C HIS A 42 3.71 2.27 -22.56
N TYR A 43 4.86 2.77 -22.13
CA TYR A 43 6.14 2.64 -22.85
C TYR A 43 6.57 1.18 -23.12
N TYR A 44 6.15 0.23 -22.28
CA TYR A 44 6.44 -1.20 -22.47
C TYR A 44 5.81 -1.79 -23.74
N ALA A 45 4.86 -1.10 -24.37
CA ALA A 45 4.36 -1.44 -25.71
C ALA A 45 5.48 -1.44 -26.76
N ALA A 46 6.55 -0.66 -26.56
CA ALA A 46 7.72 -0.65 -27.42
C ALA A 46 8.41 -2.03 -27.48
N PHE A 47 8.42 -2.79 -26.39
CA PHE A 47 8.99 -4.14 -26.38
C PHE A 47 8.14 -5.15 -27.16
N VAL A 48 6.82 -4.96 -27.18
CA VAL A 48 5.92 -5.78 -28.03
C VAL A 48 6.14 -5.47 -29.51
N ILE A 49 6.31 -4.19 -29.85
CA ILE A 49 6.66 -3.77 -31.23
C ILE A 49 8.05 -4.30 -31.62
N LEU A 50 9.02 -4.30 -30.72
CA LEU A 50 10.33 -4.91 -30.91
C LEU A 50 10.19 -6.41 -31.21
N ALA A 51 9.35 -7.13 -30.46
CA ALA A 51 9.09 -8.55 -30.71
C ALA A 51 8.53 -8.79 -32.12
N LEU A 52 7.59 -7.96 -32.59
CA LEU A 52 7.06 -8.00 -33.95
C LEU A 52 8.12 -7.70 -34.99
N ASN A 53 8.97 -6.71 -34.76
CA ASN A 53 10.10 -6.39 -35.66
C ASN A 53 11.06 -7.58 -35.77
N LEU A 54 11.47 -8.19 -34.67
CA LEU A 54 12.33 -9.36 -34.63
C LEU A 54 11.66 -10.54 -35.36
N PHE A 55 10.36 -10.74 -35.20
CA PHE A 55 9.62 -11.78 -35.90
C PHE A 55 9.64 -11.58 -37.43
N VAL A 56 9.33 -10.38 -37.91
CA VAL A 56 9.24 -10.09 -39.36
C VAL A 56 10.64 -10.14 -39.99
N VAL A 57 11.62 -9.50 -39.37
CA VAL A 57 13.01 -9.48 -39.85
C VAL A 57 13.61 -10.90 -39.83
N GLY A 58 13.43 -11.63 -38.71
CA GLY A 58 13.94 -13.01 -38.62
C GLY A 58 13.36 -13.90 -39.71
N ARG A 59 12.05 -13.81 -39.98
CA ARG A 59 11.45 -14.55 -41.10
C ARG A 59 11.99 -14.15 -42.46
N ALA A 60 12.21 -12.87 -42.71
CA ALA A 60 12.78 -12.38 -43.98
C ALA A 60 14.22 -12.84 -44.20
N LEU A 61 15.00 -13.03 -43.13
CA LEU A 61 16.36 -13.55 -43.23
C LEU A 61 16.40 -15.05 -43.59
N PHE A 62 15.50 -15.85 -42.96
CA PHE A 62 15.56 -17.31 -43.10
C PHE A 62 14.60 -17.86 -44.19
N LEU A 63 13.59 -17.08 -44.62
CA LEU A 63 12.57 -17.52 -45.57
C LEU A 63 12.47 -16.53 -46.76
N PRO A 64 12.97 -16.90 -47.96
CA PRO A 64 13.00 -16.00 -49.12
C PRO A 64 11.64 -15.41 -49.48
N ARG A 65 10.54 -16.18 -49.34
CA ARG A 65 9.18 -15.72 -49.63
C ARG A 65 8.69 -14.66 -48.63
N ALA A 66 9.22 -14.63 -47.40
CA ALA A 66 8.86 -13.66 -46.40
C ALA A 66 9.50 -12.28 -46.65
N ARG A 67 10.54 -12.19 -47.50
CA ARG A 67 11.18 -10.92 -47.84
C ARG A 67 10.26 -9.93 -48.51
N LEU A 68 9.22 -10.40 -49.21
CA LEU A 68 8.23 -9.54 -49.85
C LEU A 68 7.44 -8.70 -48.85
N ALA A 69 7.27 -9.19 -47.62
CA ALA A 69 6.56 -8.46 -46.55
C ALA A 69 7.46 -7.41 -45.85
N LEU A 70 8.78 -7.45 -46.03
CA LEU A 70 9.72 -6.59 -45.30
C LEU A 70 9.58 -5.11 -45.69
N VAL A 71 9.46 -4.82 -46.98
CA VAL A 71 9.35 -3.42 -47.45
C VAL A 71 8.07 -2.74 -46.98
N PRO A 72 6.87 -3.34 -47.14
CA PRO A 72 5.66 -2.80 -46.54
C PRO A 72 5.79 -2.63 -45.03
N TRP A 73 6.34 -3.61 -44.30
CA TRP A 73 6.54 -3.56 -42.87
C TRP A 73 7.41 -2.36 -42.45
N LEU A 74 8.56 -2.16 -43.08
CA LEU A 74 9.44 -1.03 -42.79
C LEU A 74 8.76 0.33 -43.05
N ARG A 75 7.93 0.42 -44.08
CA ARG A 75 7.11 1.64 -44.32
C ARG A 75 6.14 1.90 -43.17
N TRP A 76 5.48 0.87 -42.65
CA TRP A 76 4.56 1.01 -41.51
C TRP A 76 5.32 1.41 -40.24
N GLN A 77 6.51 0.84 -40.00
CA GLN A 77 7.36 1.23 -38.86
C GLN A 77 7.84 2.67 -39.01
N ALA A 78 8.26 3.10 -40.19
CA ALA A 78 8.67 4.49 -40.44
C ALA A 78 7.52 5.46 -40.17
N LEU A 79 6.29 5.16 -40.64
CA LEU A 79 5.12 5.98 -40.38
C LEU A 79 4.80 6.02 -38.87
N LEU A 80 4.79 4.88 -38.19
CA LEU A 80 4.58 4.82 -36.74
C LEU A 80 5.62 5.65 -36.00
N PHE A 81 6.89 5.57 -36.37
CA PHE A 81 7.97 6.35 -35.79
C PHE A 81 7.76 7.87 -35.98
N VAL A 82 7.41 8.29 -37.19
CA VAL A 82 7.14 9.70 -37.48
C VAL A 82 5.96 10.22 -36.65
N LEU A 83 4.90 9.44 -36.54
CA LEU A 83 3.73 9.81 -35.71
C LEU A 83 4.04 9.87 -34.22
N TYR A 84 4.98 9.07 -33.73
CA TYR A 84 5.38 9.05 -32.32
C TYR A 84 6.53 10.02 -31.98
N LEU A 85 7.25 10.52 -32.98
CA LEU A 85 8.43 11.37 -32.81
C LEU A 85 8.17 12.64 -31.96
N PRO A 86 7.06 13.39 -32.14
CA PRO A 86 6.79 14.58 -31.32
C PRO A 86 6.69 14.25 -29.82
N TRP A 87 6.08 13.12 -29.49
CA TRP A 87 6.00 12.67 -28.10
C TRP A 87 7.37 12.21 -27.58
N LEU A 88 8.14 11.47 -28.37
CA LEU A 88 9.47 11.01 -28.00
C LEU A 88 10.42 12.16 -27.70
N MET A 89 10.38 13.22 -28.50
CA MET A 89 11.19 14.43 -28.26
C MET A 89 10.82 15.10 -26.93
N ARG A 90 9.54 15.17 -26.59
CA ARG A 90 9.11 15.73 -25.32
C ARG A 90 9.39 14.80 -24.14
N ALA A 91 9.12 13.51 -24.29
CA ALA A 91 9.31 12.52 -23.24
C ALA A 91 10.78 12.23 -22.94
N GLY A 92 11.68 12.46 -23.91
CA GLY A 92 13.11 12.22 -23.76
C GLY A 92 13.73 12.95 -22.58
N PHE A 93 13.33 14.20 -22.32
CA PHE A 93 13.77 14.97 -21.17
C PHE A 93 13.27 14.38 -19.85
N ILE A 94 12.01 13.93 -19.80
CA ILE A 94 11.40 13.32 -18.60
C ILE A 94 12.04 11.97 -18.32
N LEU A 95 12.30 11.18 -19.37
CA LEU A 95 12.87 9.84 -19.24
C LEU A 95 14.36 9.85 -18.87
N ALA A 96 15.08 10.93 -19.19
CA ALA A 96 16.49 11.08 -18.81
C ALA A 96 16.67 11.11 -17.28
N ASP A 97 15.80 11.82 -16.58
CA ASP A 97 15.86 12.00 -15.12
C ASP A 97 15.03 10.98 -14.35
N TYR A 98 14.33 10.09 -15.05
CA TYR A 98 13.49 9.09 -14.39
C TYR A 98 14.31 8.01 -13.70
N GLY A 99 14.34 8.00 -12.35
CA GLY A 99 15.11 7.07 -11.53
C GLY A 99 14.61 5.62 -11.52
N GLY A 100 13.38 5.36 -12.01
CA GLY A 100 12.71 4.07 -11.90
C GLY A 100 11.73 4.02 -10.72
N ASN A 101 10.79 3.09 -10.77
CA ASN A 101 9.83 2.81 -9.69
C ASN A 101 9.62 1.30 -9.50
N GLY A 102 10.64 0.53 -9.73
CA GLY A 102 10.71 -0.91 -9.56
C GLY A 102 11.99 -1.31 -8.84
N ASP A 103 12.45 -2.52 -9.13
CA ASP A 103 13.70 -3.07 -8.61
C ASP A 103 14.58 -3.64 -9.73
N SER A 104 15.69 -4.29 -9.36
CA SER A 104 16.65 -4.93 -10.27
C SER A 104 16.86 -6.39 -9.84
N PRO A 105 15.86 -7.28 -10.07
CA PRO A 105 15.91 -8.66 -9.61
C PRO A 105 16.94 -9.48 -10.37
N THR A 106 17.41 -10.60 -9.76
CA THR A 106 18.13 -11.63 -10.49
C THR A 106 17.22 -12.25 -11.56
N LEU A 107 17.81 -12.91 -12.56
CA LEU A 107 17.03 -13.59 -13.61
C LEU A 107 16.10 -14.66 -13.03
N PHE A 108 16.59 -15.41 -12.04
CA PHE A 108 15.79 -16.44 -11.37
C PHE A 108 14.61 -15.84 -10.60
N ASP A 109 14.84 -14.77 -9.88
CA ASP A 109 13.82 -14.04 -9.13
C ASP A 109 12.75 -13.45 -10.06
N ALA A 110 13.19 -12.80 -11.15
CA ALA A 110 12.28 -12.27 -12.17
C ALA A 110 11.41 -13.38 -12.78
N ALA A 111 12.00 -14.54 -13.10
CA ALA A 111 11.28 -15.67 -13.69
C ALA A 111 10.22 -16.24 -12.76
N GLN A 112 10.54 -16.46 -11.48
CA GLN A 112 9.55 -16.99 -10.52
C GLN A 112 8.47 -15.95 -10.17
N ARG A 113 8.81 -14.66 -10.07
CA ARG A 113 7.85 -13.58 -9.83
C ARG A 113 6.84 -13.47 -10.98
N VAL A 114 7.34 -13.39 -12.22
CA VAL A 114 6.47 -13.30 -13.41
C VAL A 114 5.69 -14.58 -13.62
N GLY A 115 6.34 -15.75 -13.49
CA GLY A 115 5.70 -17.04 -13.62
C GLY A 115 4.57 -17.24 -12.60
N GLY A 116 4.80 -16.88 -11.33
CA GLY A 116 3.79 -16.94 -10.28
C GLY A 116 2.65 -15.96 -10.52
N LEU A 117 2.98 -14.70 -10.91
CA LEU A 117 1.97 -13.67 -11.21
C LEU A 117 1.05 -14.09 -12.37
N PHE A 118 1.62 -14.55 -13.49
CA PHE A 118 0.84 -14.95 -14.66
C PHE A 118 0.05 -16.24 -14.42
N ALA A 119 0.62 -17.17 -13.61
CA ALA A 119 -0.05 -18.41 -13.27
C ALA A 119 -1.28 -18.19 -12.40
N VAL A 120 -1.15 -17.52 -11.27
CA VAL A 120 -2.19 -17.49 -10.25
C VAL A 120 -2.53 -16.09 -9.72
N GLY A 121 -1.77 -15.07 -10.10
CA GLY A 121 -2.03 -13.68 -9.72
C GLY A 121 -1.12 -13.14 -8.62
N GLU A 122 -1.32 -11.86 -8.31
CA GLU A 122 -0.42 -11.07 -7.44
C GLU A 122 -0.55 -11.43 -5.95
N SER A 123 -1.70 -11.96 -5.52
CA SER A 123 -1.96 -12.34 -4.12
C SER A 123 -1.38 -13.72 -3.76
N THR A 124 -0.21 -14.04 -4.34
CA THR A 124 0.52 -15.28 -4.10
C THR A 124 1.66 -15.05 -3.13
N PRO A 125 1.73 -15.80 -2.01
CA PRO A 125 2.84 -15.73 -1.08
C PRO A 125 4.19 -15.96 -1.79
N PRO A 126 5.25 -15.24 -1.40
CA PRO A 126 6.57 -15.36 -2.04
C PRO A 126 7.09 -16.80 -2.11
N GLU A 127 6.89 -17.60 -1.06
CA GLU A 127 7.30 -19.00 -0.96
C GLU A 127 6.59 -19.94 -1.93
N GLN A 128 5.42 -19.55 -2.44
CA GLN A 128 4.64 -20.34 -3.40
C GLN A 128 4.90 -19.96 -4.86
N ARG A 129 5.59 -18.85 -5.13
CA ARG A 129 5.83 -18.34 -6.49
C ARG A 129 6.55 -19.36 -7.39
N LEU A 130 7.58 -20.02 -6.86
CA LEU A 130 8.33 -21.03 -7.59
C LEU A 130 7.43 -22.21 -7.98
N LEU A 131 6.60 -22.71 -7.06
CA LEU A 131 5.66 -23.81 -7.34
C LEU A 131 4.76 -23.46 -8.55
N TRP A 132 4.14 -22.29 -8.51
CA TRP A 132 3.22 -21.88 -9.59
C TRP A 132 3.95 -21.56 -10.91
N ALA A 133 5.17 -21.04 -10.84
CA ALA A 133 6.01 -20.87 -12.01
C ALA A 133 6.37 -22.22 -12.64
N LEU A 134 6.63 -23.26 -11.84
CA LEU A 134 6.91 -24.62 -12.34
C LEU A 134 5.67 -25.27 -12.93
N VAL A 135 4.50 -25.16 -12.29
CA VAL A 135 3.23 -25.71 -12.79
C VAL A 135 2.88 -25.08 -14.15
N SER A 136 2.92 -23.77 -14.22
CA SER A 136 2.63 -23.07 -15.49
C SER A 136 3.72 -23.30 -16.54
N GLY A 137 4.99 -23.35 -16.12
CA GLY A 137 6.12 -23.64 -16.98
C GLY A 137 6.05 -25.04 -17.63
N ALA A 138 5.56 -26.03 -16.90
CA ALA A 138 5.31 -27.37 -17.45
C ALA A 138 4.23 -27.34 -18.55
N LEU A 139 3.12 -26.64 -18.33
CA LEU A 139 2.08 -26.47 -19.35
C LEU A 139 2.60 -25.69 -20.55
N LEU A 140 3.35 -24.61 -20.34
CA LEU A 140 4.03 -23.85 -21.41
C LEU A 140 4.95 -24.75 -22.24
N LEU A 141 5.78 -25.56 -21.58
CA LEU A 141 6.70 -26.48 -22.27
C LEU A 141 5.94 -27.49 -23.13
N ILE A 142 4.86 -28.06 -22.61
CA ILE A 142 3.99 -28.97 -23.38
C ILE A 142 3.43 -28.24 -24.62
N GLY A 143 2.92 -27.02 -24.45
CA GLY A 143 2.40 -26.21 -25.56
C GLY A 143 3.44 -25.88 -26.61
N VAL A 144 4.65 -25.48 -26.18
CA VAL A 144 5.81 -25.23 -27.05
C VAL A 144 6.17 -26.49 -27.84
N VAL A 145 6.27 -27.64 -27.18
CA VAL A 145 6.61 -28.92 -27.84
C VAL A 145 5.51 -29.30 -28.85
N ARG A 146 4.24 -29.16 -28.51
CA ARG A 146 3.13 -29.44 -29.42
C ARG A 146 3.16 -28.57 -30.68
N LEU A 147 3.38 -27.28 -30.51
CA LEU A 147 3.50 -26.34 -31.66
C LEU A 147 4.76 -26.61 -32.47
N ALA A 148 5.90 -26.92 -31.82
CA ALA A 148 7.16 -27.21 -32.52
C ALA A 148 7.08 -28.48 -33.39
N LEU A 149 6.37 -29.50 -32.91
CA LEU A 149 6.12 -30.74 -33.64
C LEU A 149 4.95 -30.62 -34.64
N GLY A 150 4.31 -29.47 -34.69
CA GLY A 150 3.17 -29.17 -35.53
C GLY A 150 3.46 -28.85 -36.99
N ALA A 151 2.45 -28.43 -37.74
CA ALA A 151 2.56 -27.98 -39.11
C ALA A 151 3.41 -26.70 -39.22
N SER A 152 3.69 -26.27 -40.45
CA SER A 152 4.47 -25.03 -40.69
C SER A 152 3.85 -23.80 -40.07
N ASP A 153 2.50 -23.73 -40.02
CA ASP A 153 1.79 -22.62 -39.40
C ASP A 153 1.87 -22.65 -37.87
N ASP A 154 1.88 -23.83 -37.25
CA ASP A 154 2.08 -23.98 -35.81
C ASP A 154 3.46 -23.50 -35.40
N ARG A 155 4.50 -23.89 -36.15
CA ARG A 155 5.89 -23.42 -35.91
C ARG A 155 6.05 -21.92 -36.13
N ARG A 156 5.33 -21.35 -37.12
CA ARG A 156 5.28 -19.90 -37.32
C ARG A 156 4.65 -19.20 -36.11
N ASN A 157 3.52 -19.73 -35.64
CA ASN A 157 2.80 -19.18 -34.50
C ASN A 157 3.64 -19.31 -33.22
N LEU A 158 4.33 -20.44 -33.02
CA LEU A 158 5.28 -20.61 -31.93
C LEU A 158 6.36 -19.52 -31.95
N GLY A 159 6.96 -19.25 -33.12
CA GLY A 159 7.97 -18.20 -33.24
C GLY A 159 7.46 -16.82 -32.85
N LEU A 160 6.23 -16.48 -33.26
CA LEU A 160 5.58 -15.23 -32.88
C LEU A 160 5.28 -15.18 -31.37
N LEU A 161 4.66 -16.22 -30.83
CA LEU A 161 4.29 -16.28 -29.40
C LEU A 161 5.52 -16.27 -28.49
N ALA A 162 6.59 -16.99 -28.88
CA ALA A 162 7.83 -16.98 -28.12
C ALA A 162 8.48 -15.59 -28.10
N LEU A 163 8.59 -14.91 -29.24
CA LEU A 163 9.12 -13.55 -29.27
C LEU A 163 8.21 -12.57 -28.51
N TYR A 164 6.90 -12.69 -28.67
CA TYR A 164 5.95 -11.82 -27.96
C TYR A 164 5.99 -12.03 -26.44
N LEU A 165 6.30 -13.26 -25.97
CA LEU A 165 6.48 -13.54 -24.53
C LEU A 165 7.86 -13.08 -24.03
N PHE A 166 8.93 -13.59 -24.67
CA PHE A 166 10.26 -13.47 -24.10
C PHE A 166 10.96 -12.13 -24.39
N VAL A 167 10.60 -11.43 -25.47
CA VAL A 167 11.23 -10.13 -25.77
C VAL A 167 10.82 -9.05 -24.77
N PRO A 168 9.53 -8.84 -24.43
CA PRO A 168 9.16 -7.88 -23.39
C PRO A 168 9.74 -8.23 -22.02
N LEU A 169 9.73 -9.52 -21.65
CA LEU A 169 10.28 -9.96 -20.36
C LEU A 169 11.80 -9.75 -20.29
N GLY A 170 12.51 -10.20 -21.31
CA GLY A 170 13.97 -10.09 -21.38
C GLY A 170 14.44 -8.64 -21.50
N ALA A 171 13.80 -7.85 -22.38
CA ALA A 171 14.15 -6.44 -22.54
C ALA A 171 13.93 -5.65 -21.25
N THR A 172 12.83 -5.91 -20.54
CA THR A 172 12.58 -5.29 -19.23
C THR A 172 13.62 -5.71 -18.21
N TRP A 173 13.93 -7.00 -18.11
CA TRP A 173 14.93 -7.49 -17.16
C TRP A 173 16.33 -6.91 -17.46
N VAL A 174 16.77 -6.88 -18.73
CA VAL A 174 18.05 -6.27 -19.13
C VAL A 174 18.07 -4.78 -18.79
N SER A 175 17.02 -4.06 -19.12
CA SER A 175 16.91 -2.63 -18.80
C SER A 175 16.92 -2.36 -17.30
N ALA A 176 16.36 -3.27 -16.50
CA ALA A 176 16.30 -3.15 -15.05
C ALA A 176 17.67 -3.29 -14.38
N GLN A 177 18.66 -3.90 -15.05
CA GLN A 177 20.02 -4.02 -14.50
C GLN A 177 20.77 -2.68 -14.46
N SER A 178 20.36 -1.72 -15.28
CA SER A 178 20.95 -0.36 -15.31
C SER A 178 20.09 0.67 -14.57
N ARG A 179 18.80 0.43 -14.46
CA ARG A 179 17.84 1.33 -13.81
C ARG A 179 16.70 0.51 -13.18
N PRO A 180 16.36 0.67 -11.89
CA PRO A 180 15.39 -0.17 -11.19
C PRO A 180 13.95 0.06 -11.71
N ILE A 181 13.63 -0.56 -12.84
CA ILE A 181 12.34 -0.43 -13.53
C ILE A 181 11.54 -1.73 -13.59
N PHE A 182 12.05 -2.82 -13.00
CA PHE A 182 11.35 -4.09 -13.04
C PHE A 182 10.12 -4.04 -12.11
N ASN A 183 8.96 -4.10 -12.71
CA ASN A 183 7.68 -4.18 -12.01
C ASN A 183 6.76 -5.11 -12.81
N GLU A 184 6.34 -6.17 -12.19
CA GLU A 184 5.57 -7.24 -12.83
C GLU A 184 4.25 -6.75 -13.45
N ARG A 185 3.64 -5.72 -12.87
CA ARG A 185 2.40 -5.13 -13.40
C ARG A 185 2.57 -4.56 -14.80
N TYR A 186 3.77 -4.07 -15.14
CA TYR A 186 4.06 -3.52 -16.45
C TYR A 186 4.18 -4.62 -17.51
N LEU A 187 4.46 -5.86 -17.08
CA LEU A 187 4.65 -7.02 -17.94
C LEU A 187 3.34 -7.70 -18.35
N VAL A 188 2.18 -7.17 -17.91
CA VAL A 188 0.85 -7.72 -18.26
C VAL A 188 0.66 -7.83 -19.78
N THR A 189 1.35 -7.02 -20.58
CA THR A 189 1.35 -7.09 -22.04
C THR A 189 1.89 -8.40 -22.60
N ALA A 190 2.68 -9.15 -21.81
CA ALA A 190 3.20 -10.48 -22.15
C ALA A 190 2.28 -11.63 -21.68
N ALA A 191 1.18 -11.34 -21.00
CA ALA A 191 0.21 -12.36 -20.56
C ALA A 191 -0.52 -13.07 -21.72
N PRO A 192 -0.95 -12.41 -22.84
CA PRO A 192 -1.61 -13.11 -23.92
C PRO A 192 -0.81 -14.26 -24.52
N PRO A 193 0.47 -14.10 -24.91
CA PRO A 193 1.25 -15.24 -25.45
C PRO A 193 1.48 -16.32 -24.39
N PHE A 194 1.59 -16.00 -23.11
CA PHE A 194 1.67 -16.97 -22.02
C PHE A 194 0.46 -17.88 -21.99
N PHE A 195 -0.76 -17.33 -21.99
CA PHE A 195 -1.99 -18.12 -21.98
C PHE A 195 -2.25 -18.84 -23.29
N LEU A 196 -1.87 -18.27 -24.43
CA LEU A 196 -1.99 -18.94 -25.72
C LEU A 196 -1.06 -20.16 -25.83
N LEU A 197 0.15 -20.08 -25.28
CA LEU A 197 1.06 -21.24 -25.21
C LEU A 197 0.52 -22.32 -24.27
N ILE A 198 -0.08 -21.96 -23.13
CA ILE A 198 -0.78 -22.92 -22.25
C ILE A 198 -1.98 -23.53 -22.99
N ALA A 199 -2.79 -22.74 -23.71
CA ALA A 199 -3.91 -23.24 -24.51
C ALA A 199 -3.45 -24.22 -25.58
N ALA A 200 -2.30 -24.00 -26.22
CA ALA A 200 -1.70 -24.94 -27.17
C ALA A 200 -1.37 -26.30 -26.52
N ALA A 201 -1.16 -26.37 -25.20
CA ALA A 201 -1.03 -27.65 -24.51
C ALA A 201 -2.33 -28.47 -24.49
N LEU A 202 -3.48 -27.83 -24.74
CA LEU A 202 -4.80 -28.51 -24.78
C LEU A 202 -5.16 -29.04 -26.15
N GLU A 203 -4.50 -28.57 -27.23
CA GLU A 203 -4.76 -29.08 -28.57
C GLU A 203 -4.32 -30.53 -28.70
N GLY A 204 -5.32 -31.44 -28.60
CA GLY A 204 -5.13 -32.89 -28.67
C GLY A 204 -4.60 -33.33 -30.01
N ARG A 205 -3.30 -33.53 -30.15
CA ARG A 205 -2.74 -34.29 -31.26
C ARG A 205 -2.74 -35.76 -30.93
N ARG A 206 -3.14 -36.58 -31.89
CA ARG A 206 -3.23 -38.03 -31.77
C ARG A 206 -1.84 -38.65 -31.50
N LEU A 207 -1.46 -38.65 -30.22
CA LEU A 207 -0.43 -39.58 -29.74
C LEU A 207 -1.01 -40.99 -29.78
N ARG A 208 -0.12 -41.99 -29.92
CA ARG A 208 -0.58 -43.42 -29.81
C ARG A 208 -1.21 -43.60 -28.44
N ARG A 209 -2.39 -44.22 -28.42
CA ARG A 209 -3.04 -44.75 -27.19
C ARG A 209 -2.04 -45.51 -26.40
N PRO A 210 -1.64 -45.69 -25.34
CA PRO A 210 -1.98 -45.17 -24.03
C PRO A 210 -1.23 -43.90 -23.59
N ALA A 211 -0.11 -43.56 -24.23
CA ALA A 211 0.69 -42.38 -23.88
C ALA A 211 -0.10 -41.08 -23.95
N ALA A 212 -1.08 -40.98 -24.87
CA ALA A 212 -1.96 -39.82 -24.95
C ALA A 212 -2.80 -39.64 -23.68
N TRP A 213 -3.35 -40.70 -23.13
CA TRP A 213 -4.18 -40.63 -21.93
C TRP A 213 -3.42 -40.21 -20.68
N VAL A 214 -2.16 -40.69 -20.55
CA VAL A 214 -1.30 -40.28 -19.46
C VAL A 214 -0.98 -38.79 -19.55
N LEU A 215 -0.58 -38.32 -20.76
CA LEU A 215 -0.27 -36.90 -20.97
C LEU A 215 -1.50 -36.00 -20.75
N ASP A 216 -2.66 -36.40 -21.27
CA ASP A 216 -3.90 -35.65 -21.10
C ASP A 216 -4.34 -35.63 -19.61
N GLY A 217 -4.11 -36.72 -18.86
CA GLY A 217 -4.30 -36.78 -17.43
C GLY A 217 -3.38 -35.84 -16.66
N VAL A 218 -2.09 -35.76 -17.05
CA VAL A 218 -1.12 -34.81 -16.45
C VAL A 218 -1.52 -33.37 -16.77
N ILE A 219 -1.89 -33.07 -18.02
CA ILE A 219 -2.36 -31.72 -18.38
C ILE A 219 -3.60 -31.35 -17.56
N GLY A 220 -4.56 -32.29 -17.46
CA GLY A 220 -5.77 -32.07 -16.66
C GLY A 220 -5.46 -31.77 -15.19
N LEU A 221 -4.54 -32.53 -14.57
CA LEU A 221 -4.10 -32.30 -13.19
C LEU A 221 -3.43 -30.93 -13.03
N LEU A 222 -2.53 -30.57 -13.92
CA LEU A 222 -1.83 -29.27 -13.88
C LEU A 222 -2.81 -28.10 -14.05
N LEU A 223 -3.84 -28.25 -14.90
CA LEU A 223 -4.87 -27.23 -15.07
C LEU A 223 -5.76 -27.10 -13.84
N VAL A 224 -6.19 -28.23 -13.25
CA VAL A 224 -6.97 -28.19 -11.98
C VAL A 224 -6.15 -27.52 -10.88
N ALA A 225 -4.86 -27.85 -10.76
CA ALA A 225 -3.97 -27.17 -9.83
C ALA A 225 -3.88 -25.66 -10.11
N LEU A 226 -3.71 -25.25 -11.37
CA LEU A 226 -3.63 -23.85 -11.78
C LEU A 226 -4.93 -23.09 -11.45
N ILE A 227 -6.08 -23.64 -11.80
CA ILE A 227 -7.40 -23.06 -11.49
C ILE A 227 -7.61 -22.95 -9.98
N GLY A 228 -7.25 -24.00 -9.23
CA GLY A 228 -7.29 -23.99 -7.77
C GLY A 228 -6.40 -22.91 -7.17
N GLY A 229 -5.17 -22.76 -7.69
CA GLY A 229 -4.25 -21.69 -7.31
C GLY A 229 -4.79 -20.29 -7.59
N MET A 230 -5.42 -20.07 -8.77
CA MET A 230 -6.10 -18.83 -9.10
C MET A 230 -7.24 -18.53 -8.12
N GLY A 231 -8.05 -19.55 -7.78
CA GLY A 231 -9.12 -19.42 -6.80
C GLY A 231 -8.62 -19.03 -5.41
N LEU A 232 -7.54 -19.66 -4.95
CA LEU A 232 -6.90 -19.33 -3.67
C LEU A 232 -6.31 -17.93 -3.67
N SER A 233 -5.65 -17.51 -4.76
CA SER A 233 -5.10 -16.16 -4.90
C SER A 233 -6.23 -15.11 -4.89
N LEU A 234 -7.34 -15.40 -5.55
CA LEU A 234 -8.53 -14.52 -5.55
C LEU A 234 -9.18 -14.44 -4.16
N ALA A 235 -9.30 -15.56 -3.47
CA ALA A 235 -9.81 -15.59 -2.09
C ALA A 235 -8.94 -14.76 -1.15
N ARG A 236 -7.61 -14.85 -1.26
CA ARG A 236 -6.68 -14.00 -0.50
C ARG A 236 -6.82 -12.53 -0.85
N HIS A 237 -6.96 -12.19 -2.14
CA HIS A 237 -7.13 -10.80 -2.58
C HIS A 237 -8.31 -10.10 -1.92
N TYR A 238 -9.43 -10.81 -1.73
CA TYR A 238 -10.65 -10.26 -1.13
C TYR A 238 -10.77 -10.49 0.39
N GLY A 239 -10.17 -11.55 0.91
CA GLY A 239 -10.33 -11.97 2.30
C GLY A 239 -9.17 -11.61 3.23
N ASP A 240 -7.97 -11.34 2.68
CA ASP A 240 -6.79 -11.02 3.47
C ASP A 240 -6.32 -9.58 3.22
N PRO A 241 -6.40 -8.70 4.23
CA PRO A 241 -5.96 -7.30 4.09
C PRO A 241 -4.52 -7.14 3.61
N ALA A 242 -3.63 -8.11 3.89
CA ALA A 242 -2.24 -8.07 3.45
C ALA A 242 -2.09 -8.12 1.92
N TYR A 243 -3.05 -8.71 1.22
CA TYR A 243 -3.08 -8.79 -0.25
C TYR A 243 -4.06 -7.81 -0.89
N SER A 244 -4.86 -7.12 -0.10
CA SER A 244 -5.80 -6.13 -0.61
C SER A 244 -5.07 -4.93 -1.20
N LYS A 245 -5.45 -4.51 -2.40
CA LYS A 245 -4.97 -3.26 -3.01
C LYS A 245 -5.68 -2.03 -2.47
N ASP A 246 -6.81 -2.23 -1.83
CA ASP A 246 -7.61 -1.14 -1.26
C ASP A 246 -6.96 -0.53 -0.02
N ARG A 247 -5.94 -1.10 0.56
CA ARG A 247 -5.23 -0.57 1.75
C ARG A 247 -6.14 0.07 2.81
N GLY A 248 -7.46 -0.03 2.68
CA GLY A 248 -8.43 0.55 3.60
C GLY A 248 -8.50 2.09 3.58
N TRP A 249 -8.28 2.73 2.43
CA TRP A 249 -8.31 4.20 2.33
C TRP A 249 -9.61 4.84 2.78
N ARG A 250 -10.76 4.18 2.53
CA ARG A 250 -12.08 4.68 2.98
C ARG A 250 -12.21 4.60 4.50
N GLN A 251 -11.77 3.46 5.07
CA GLN A 251 -11.75 3.26 6.52
C GLN A 251 -10.79 4.26 7.18
N LEU A 252 -9.61 4.49 6.59
CA LEU A 252 -8.66 5.48 7.07
C LEU A 252 -9.26 6.89 7.05
N ALA A 253 -9.90 7.30 5.95
CA ALA A 253 -10.53 8.61 5.84
C ALA A 253 -11.67 8.79 6.85
N ALA A 254 -12.48 7.75 7.08
CA ALA A 254 -13.54 7.76 8.10
C ALA A 254 -12.94 7.86 9.52
N GLU A 255 -11.87 7.11 9.81
CA GLU A 255 -11.18 7.17 11.09
C GLU A 255 -10.59 8.55 11.34
N MET A 256 -9.93 9.16 10.34
CA MET A 256 -9.39 10.52 10.47
C MET A 256 -10.49 11.56 10.71
N ALA A 257 -11.66 11.38 10.10
CA ALA A 257 -12.82 12.26 10.37
C ALA A 257 -13.27 12.13 11.83
N MET A 258 -13.39 10.90 12.35
CA MET A 258 -13.78 10.67 13.74
C MET A 258 -12.73 11.18 14.74
N LEU A 259 -11.46 10.94 14.49
CA LEU A 259 -10.36 11.41 15.35
C LEU A 259 -10.22 12.94 15.35
N SER A 260 -10.73 13.63 14.32
CA SER A 260 -10.77 15.10 14.24
C SER A 260 -12.04 15.71 14.83
N ALA A 261 -13.04 14.91 15.14
CA ALA A 261 -14.33 15.39 15.65
C ALA A 261 -14.23 16.06 17.02
N GLY A 262 -15.16 16.96 17.32
CA GLY A 262 -15.23 17.69 18.56
C GLY A 262 -14.24 18.86 18.70
N ALA A 263 -13.25 18.98 17.82
CA ALA A 263 -12.31 20.11 17.80
C ALA A 263 -12.55 21.02 16.59
N PRO A 264 -12.34 22.35 16.72
CA PRO A 264 -12.43 23.25 15.59
C PRO A 264 -11.46 22.83 14.47
N PRO A 265 -11.87 22.80 13.18
CA PRO A 265 -11.01 22.32 12.10
C PRO A 265 -9.66 23.07 11.97
N VAL A 266 -9.61 24.33 12.39
CA VAL A 266 -8.38 25.12 12.39
C VAL A 266 -7.34 24.65 13.38
N GLN A 267 -7.77 23.95 14.45
CA GLN A 267 -6.92 23.39 15.49
C GLN A 267 -6.47 21.95 15.22
N VAL A 268 -6.91 21.35 14.13
CA VAL A 268 -6.53 19.98 13.75
C VAL A 268 -5.78 20.01 12.41
N ARG A 269 -4.83 19.08 12.25
CA ARG A 269 -4.16 18.80 10.97
C ARG A 269 -4.14 17.31 10.69
N LEU A 270 -4.40 16.98 9.42
CA LEU A 270 -4.20 15.64 8.91
C LEU A 270 -2.84 15.60 8.24
N ALA A 271 -1.87 14.96 8.89
CA ALA A 271 -0.54 14.80 8.34
C ALA A 271 -0.42 13.52 7.52
N GLN A 272 0.46 13.51 6.54
CA GLN A 272 0.89 12.32 5.81
C GLN A 272 2.41 12.30 5.74
N ASN A 273 3.02 11.14 6.00
CA ASN A 273 4.47 11.00 5.84
C ASN A 273 4.90 10.61 4.42
N PHE A 274 3.99 10.76 3.47
CA PHE A 274 4.23 10.61 2.03
C PHE A 274 3.16 11.40 1.25
N PRO A 275 3.48 12.11 0.15
CA PRO A 275 2.52 12.90 -0.62
C PRO A 275 1.62 12.02 -1.50
N ASP A 276 0.74 11.24 -0.88
CA ASP A 276 -0.21 10.37 -1.58
C ASP A 276 -1.56 11.11 -1.75
N PRO A 277 -2.00 11.40 -2.97
CA PRO A 277 -3.25 12.09 -3.22
C PRO A 277 -4.49 11.24 -2.89
N THR A 278 -4.32 9.94 -2.66
CA THR A 278 -5.44 9.01 -2.42
C THR A 278 -6.19 9.34 -1.15
N LEU A 279 -5.49 9.66 -0.06
CA LEU A 279 -6.14 10.04 1.18
C LEU A 279 -6.98 11.32 1.00
N TRP A 280 -6.45 12.31 0.30
CA TRP A 280 -7.14 13.57 0.02
C TRP A 280 -8.34 13.38 -0.93
N TYR A 281 -8.32 12.36 -1.74
CA TYR A 281 -9.47 11.98 -2.55
C TYR A 281 -10.63 11.42 -1.72
N TYR A 282 -10.32 10.58 -0.73
CA TYR A 282 -11.35 9.95 0.10
C TYR A 282 -11.80 10.82 1.28
N TYR A 283 -10.90 11.56 1.91
CA TYR A 283 -11.27 12.47 2.98
C TYR A 283 -11.93 13.74 2.40
N ARG A 284 -13.16 14.03 2.84
CA ARG A 284 -13.95 15.18 2.39
C ARG A 284 -14.28 16.16 3.52
N GLY A 285 -13.70 15.96 4.70
CA GLY A 285 -13.90 16.81 5.85
C GLY A 285 -13.21 18.18 5.75
N PRO A 286 -13.48 19.07 6.70
CA PRO A 286 -12.98 20.47 6.67
C PRO A 286 -11.54 20.64 7.17
N VAL A 287 -10.92 19.58 7.69
CA VAL A 287 -9.57 19.67 8.29
C VAL A 287 -8.50 19.75 7.20
N ALA A 288 -7.57 20.68 7.36
CA ALA A 288 -6.50 20.90 6.40
C ALA A 288 -5.44 19.78 6.46
N HIS A 289 -4.88 19.46 5.29
CA HIS A 289 -3.84 18.46 5.10
C HIS A 289 -2.45 19.07 5.10
N VAL A 290 -1.47 18.27 5.52
CA VAL A 290 -0.05 18.62 5.45
C VAL A 290 0.79 17.38 5.13
N VAL A 291 1.83 17.54 4.32
CA VAL A 291 2.84 16.50 4.08
C VAL A 291 4.01 16.75 5.05
N LEU A 292 4.37 15.75 5.83
CA LEU A 292 5.44 15.81 6.81
C LEU A 292 6.27 14.51 6.71
N PRO A 293 7.54 14.54 6.28
CA PRO A 293 8.35 15.70 5.87
C PRO A 293 7.80 16.46 4.65
N PRO A 294 7.97 17.79 4.56
CA PRO A 294 7.51 18.58 3.39
C PRO A 294 8.35 18.32 2.13
N SER A 295 9.53 17.73 2.28
CA SER A 295 10.39 17.27 1.20
C SER A 295 11.12 15.98 1.61
N PRO A 296 11.57 15.16 0.65
CA PRO A 296 12.13 13.84 0.95
C PRO A 296 13.27 13.87 1.98
N ASN A 297 13.13 13.09 3.04
CA ASN A 297 14.12 12.87 4.10
C ASN A 297 14.74 14.14 4.69
N ASN A 298 13.95 15.22 4.80
CA ASN A 298 14.43 16.52 5.29
C ASN A 298 14.00 16.76 6.75
N ALA A 299 14.88 16.44 7.68
CA ALA A 299 14.65 16.61 9.11
C ALA A 299 14.48 18.07 9.53
N VAL A 300 15.27 18.99 8.95
CA VAL A 300 15.22 20.44 9.29
C VAL A 300 13.88 21.04 8.88
N ALA A 301 13.44 20.80 7.66
CA ALA A 301 12.14 21.27 7.19
C ALA A 301 10.98 20.64 7.98
N SER A 302 11.11 19.39 8.42
CA SER A 302 10.12 18.73 9.29
C SER A 302 9.98 19.42 10.63
N ALA A 303 11.09 19.71 11.31
CA ALA A 303 11.10 20.40 12.60
C ALA A 303 10.56 21.84 12.49
N GLN A 304 10.91 22.54 11.40
CA GLN A 304 10.39 23.87 11.13
C GLN A 304 8.86 23.86 10.93
N LEU A 305 8.36 22.97 10.07
CA LEU A 305 6.91 22.84 9.81
C LEU A 305 6.14 22.52 11.08
N VAL A 306 6.63 21.59 11.91
CA VAL A 306 6.00 21.25 13.19
C VAL A 306 5.99 22.46 14.14
N SER A 307 7.05 23.25 14.18
CA SER A 307 7.09 24.48 14.98
C SER A 307 6.08 25.53 14.48
N GLU A 308 5.92 25.66 13.16
CA GLU A 308 4.92 26.53 12.53
C GLU A 308 3.48 26.07 12.86
N LEU A 309 3.22 24.75 12.84
CA LEU A 309 1.91 24.19 13.22
C LEU A 309 1.58 24.51 14.70
N ALA A 310 2.53 24.32 15.59
CA ALA A 310 2.35 24.64 17.01
C ALA A 310 2.10 26.13 17.23
N ALA A 311 2.88 27.00 16.58
CA ALA A 311 2.72 28.45 16.64
C ALA A 311 1.40 28.94 16.05
N ALA A 312 0.86 28.25 15.03
CA ALA A 312 -0.45 28.53 14.44
C ALA A 312 -1.63 28.05 15.30
N GLY A 313 -1.38 27.51 16.50
CA GLY A 313 -2.42 27.05 17.44
C GLY A 313 -3.04 25.71 17.09
N VAL A 314 -2.33 24.86 16.32
CA VAL A 314 -2.76 23.48 16.06
C VAL A 314 -2.66 22.70 17.36
N GLN A 315 -3.78 22.16 17.82
CA GLN A 315 -3.89 21.39 19.08
C GLN A 315 -3.76 19.89 18.86
N ARG A 316 -4.10 19.40 17.66
CA ARG A 316 -4.10 17.97 17.32
C ARG A 316 -3.52 17.72 15.93
N VAL A 317 -2.66 16.73 15.82
CA VAL A 317 -2.14 16.22 14.54
C VAL A 317 -2.46 14.73 14.47
N ILE A 318 -3.06 14.28 13.36
CA ILE A 318 -3.40 12.88 13.09
C ILE A 318 -2.48 12.42 11.96
N LEU A 319 -1.68 11.40 12.21
CA LEU A 319 -0.66 10.90 11.30
C LEU A 319 -0.85 9.40 11.03
N PRO A 320 -1.44 8.99 9.90
CA PRO A 320 -1.29 7.63 9.39
C PRO A 320 0.15 7.45 8.89
N VAL A 321 0.83 6.42 9.42
CA VAL A 321 2.23 6.16 9.11
C VAL A 321 2.34 5.19 7.93
N GLN A 322 3.05 5.59 6.87
CA GLN A 322 3.44 4.72 5.76
C GLN A 322 4.91 4.33 5.87
N PRO A 323 5.29 3.06 5.62
CA PRO A 323 6.68 2.72 5.36
C PRO A 323 7.11 3.34 4.02
N THR A 324 7.97 4.36 4.04
CA THR A 324 8.45 5.02 2.82
C THR A 324 9.96 5.24 2.87
N VAL A 325 10.69 4.43 2.10
CA VAL A 325 12.16 4.51 2.04
C VAL A 325 12.63 5.81 1.37
N ASN A 326 11.83 6.35 0.45
CA ASN A 326 12.24 7.49 -0.39
C ASN A 326 11.76 8.84 0.13
N TRP A 327 10.94 8.90 1.19
CA TRP A 327 10.37 10.16 1.67
C TRP A 327 10.54 10.38 3.18
N ASP A 328 10.31 9.35 3.98
CA ASP A 328 10.39 9.36 5.45
C ASP A 328 11.06 8.06 5.95
N ALA A 329 12.29 7.80 5.48
CA ALA A 329 13.01 6.55 5.71
C ALA A 329 13.26 6.27 7.19
N ASP A 330 13.57 7.31 7.95
CA ASP A 330 14.01 7.23 9.36
C ASP A 330 12.88 7.62 10.34
N GLY A 331 11.64 7.73 9.88
CA GLY A 331 10.52 8.15 10.72
C GLY A 331 10.65 9.60 11.19
N LEU A 332 11.08 10.51 10.32
CA LEU A 332 11.29 11.93 10.65
C LEU A 332 9.98 12.62 11.02
N ALA A 333 8.84 12.20 10.44
CA ALA A 333 7.54 12.78 10.76
C ALA A 333 7.15 12.53 12.22
N PRO A 334 7.11 11.28 12.72
CA PRO A 334 6.88 11.02 14.15
C PRO A 334 7.91 11.70 15.06
N ALA A 335 9.19 11.69 14.68
CA ALA A 335 10.27 12.29 15.46
C ALA A 335 10.14 13.82 15.56
N ALA A 336 9.78 14.49 14.47
CA ALA A 336 9.55 15.94 14.49
C ALA A 336 8.32 16.30 15.32
N LEU A 337 7.21 15.55 15.19
CA LEU A 337 6.01 15.78 16.00
C LEU A 337 6.29 15.64 17.49
N ALA A 338 7.05 14.63 17.90
CA ALA A 338 7.41 14.40 19.31
C ALA A 338 8.22 15.55 19.95
N GLN A 339 8.76 16.49 19.17
CA GLN A 339 9.45 17.66 19.70
C GLN A 339 8.50 18.75 20.25
N ARG A 340 7.26 18.77 19.82
CA ARG A 340 6.28 19.82 20.13
C ARG A 340 4.89 19.30 20.52
N PHE A 341 4.62 18.03 20.28
CA PHE A 341 3.34 17.39 20.54
C PHE A 341 3.58 16.05 21.26
N ASP A 342 2.69 15.72 22.18
CA ASP A 342 2.69 14.43 22.87
C ASP A 342 1.86 13.42 22.08
N ARG A 343 2.36 12.20 21.89
CA ARG A 343 1.57 11.13 21.28
C ARG A 343 0.55 10.60 22.28
N VAL A 344 -0.71 10.97 22.09
CA VAL A 344 -1.81 10.60 22.97
C VAL A 344 -2.44 9.26 22.65
N ALA A 345 -2.51 8.88 21.37
CA ALA A 345 -3.09 7.60 20.96
C ALA A 345 -2.38 6.98 19.76
N GLN A 346 -2.53 5.68 19.64
CA GLN A 346 -2.15 4.92 18.46
C GLN A 346 -3.20 3.83 18.22
N SER A 347 -3.68 3.71 16.97
CA SER A 347 -4.62 2.69 16.53
C SER A 347 -4.13 2.03 15.24
N GLN A 348 -4.76 0.91 14.89
CA GLN A 348 -4.51 0.23 13.62
C GLN A 348 -5.79 0.26 12.79
N VAL A 349 -5.72 0.85 11.58
CA VAL A 349 -6.84 0.93 10.64
C VAL A 349 -6.44 0.23 9.37
N SER A 350 -6.96 -0.96 9.13
CA SER A 350 -6.51 -1.82 8.03
C SER A 350 -4.98 -2.00 8.09
N VAL A 351 -4.24 -1.54 7.08
CA VAL A 351 -2.77 -1.62 7.03
C VAL A 351 -2.08 -0.40 7.64
N TRP A 352 -2.84 0.57 8.18
CA TRP A 352 -2.31 1.85 8.62
C TRP A 352 -2.16 1.90 10.14
N PRO A 353 -0.94 2.01 10.70
CA PRO A 353 -0.77 2.58 12.03
C PRO A 353 -1.17 4.06 11.98
N VAL A 354 -2.13 4.45 12.81
CA VAL A 354 -2.58 5.84 12.93
C VAL A 354 -2.16 6.36 14.30
N GLN A 355 -1.35 7.40 14.30
CA GLN A 355 -0.86 8.05 15.51
C GLN A 355 -1.57 9.40 15.68
N VAL A 356 -1.98 9.70 16.90
CA VAL A 356 -2.59 10.98 17.26
C VAL A 356 -1.69 11.71 18.24
N TYR A 357 -1.40 12.94 17.91
CA TYR A 357 -0.56 13.83 18.69
C TYR A 357 -1.39 15.01 19.18
N ALA A 358 -1.18 15.42 20.44
CA ALA A 358 -1.80 16.60 21.02
C ALA A 358 -0.73 17.60 21.49
N GLN A 359 -0.99 18.88 21.34
CA GLN A 359 -0.08 19.92 21.84
C GLN A 359 -0.11 19.89 23.38
N PRO A 360 1.05 19.93 24.06
CA PRO A 360 1.09 20.06 25.51
C PRO A 360 0.27 21.27 25.99
N ALA A 361 -0.49 21.07 27.03
CA ALA A 361 -1.34 22.11 27.57
C ALA A 361 -0.51 23.24 28.19
N SER A 362 -0.86 24.48 27.88
CA SER A 362 -0.24 25.66 28.46
C SER A 362 -0.77 26.02 29.86
N ALA A 363 -1.97 25.54 30.20
CA ALA A 363 -2.60 25.71 31.50
C ALA A 363 -3.38 24.45 31.89
N LEU A 364 -3.28 24.05 33.13
CA LEU A 364 -3.97 22.93 33.72
C LEU A 364 -4.95 23.44 34.78
N THR A 365 -6.09 22.77 34.92
CA THR A 365 -6.97 22.99 36.07
C THR A 365 -6.32 22.35 37.30
N PRO A 366 -6.03 23.10 38.37
CA PRO A 366 -5.46 22.55 39.59
C PRO A 366 -6.37 21.51 40.23
N LEU A 367 -5.78 20.41 40.70
CA LEU A 367 -6.52 19.33 41.41
C LEU A 367 -5.98 19.08 42.81
N ASP A 368 -4.66 19.27 43.02
CA ASP A 368 -3.95 19.16 44.31
C ASP A 368 -4.24 17.85 45.08
N ALA A 369 -4.39 16.74 44.38
CA ALA A 369 -4.70 15.44 44.98
C ALA A 369 -3.42 14.69 45.35
N VAL A 370 -3.26 14.35 46.61
CA VAL A 370 -2.10 13.61 47.16
C VAL A 370 -2.52 12.15 47.39
N PHE A 371 -1.74 11.21 46.89
CA PHE A 371 -1.92 9.78 47.12
C PHE A 371 -1.11 9.26 48.29
N SER A 372 -1.53 8.14 48.89
CA SER A 372 -0.92 7.56 50.10
C SER A 372 0.54 7.14 49.93
N ASN A 373 1.04 6.98 48.70
CA ASN A 373 2.43 6.72 48.36
C ASN A 373 3.26 8.00 48.14
N GLY A 374 2.71 9.18 48.44
CA GLY A 374 3.37 10.47 48.28
C GLY A 374 3.37 11.06 46.87
N VAL A 375 2.70 10.42 45.91
CA VAL A 375 2.50 10.99 44.58
C VAL A 375 1.39 12.01 44.59
N GLU A 376 1.58 13.12 43.91
CA GLU A 376 0.63 14.23 43.78
C GLU A 376 0.17 14.33 42.32
N LEU A 377 -1.15 14.42 42.11
CA LEU A 377 -1.75 14.90 40.86
C LEU A 377 -2.06 16.39 41.03
N ARG A 378 -1.23 17.24 40.42
CA ARG A 378 -1.28 18.69 40.59
C ARG A 378 -2.33 19.36 39.72
N GLY A 379 -2.60 18.78 38.55
CA GLY A 379 -3.58 19.35 37.64
C GLY A 379 -3.87 18.46 36.45
N ALA A 380 -4.98 18.76 35.81
CA ALA A 380 -5.43 18.08 34.61
C ALA A 380 -6.02 19.05 33.59
N VAL A 381 -5.95 18.68 32.32
CA VAL A 381 -6.74 19.29 31.25
C VAL A 381 -7.18 18.25 30.26
N LEU A 382 -8.38 18.39 29.76
CA LEU A 382 -8.95 17.51 28.74
C LEU A 382 -9.55 18.33 27.59
N ALA A 383 -9.38 17.84 26.35
CA ALA A 383 -9.92 18.46 25.15
C ALA A 383 -10.09 17.45 24.01
N PRO A 384 -11.18 17.52 23.25
CA PRO A 384 -12.37 18.32 23.47
C PRO A 384 -13.27 17.72 24.58
N VAL A 385 -14.15 18.53 25.17
CA VAL A 385 -15.12 18.09 26.16
C VAL A 385 -16.48 17.68 25.55
N GLN A 386 -16.71 18.00 24.28
CA GLN A 386 -17.91 17.62 23.53
C GLN A 386 -17.49 16.94 22.24
N LEU A 387 -17.94 15.72 22.00
CA LEU A 387 -17.57 14.94 20.83
C LEU A 387 -18.57 13.80 20.57
N PRO A 388 -18.68 13.32 19.31
CA PRO A 388 -19.54 12.18 18.97
C PRO A 388 -18.93 10.86 19.47
N PRO A 389 -19.71 9.76 19.48
CA PRO A 389 -19.20 8.42 19.67
C PRO A 389 -18.05 8.11 18.70
N GLY A 390 -17.06 7.36 19.15
CA GLY A 390 -15.85 7.07 18.37
C GLY A 390 -14.80 8.19 18.36
N GLY A 391 -15.12 9.37 18.88
CA GLY A 391 -14.18 10.48 19.00
C GLY A 391 -13.08 10.21 20.04
N LEU A 392 -12.07 11.09 20.07
CA LEU A 392 -10.91 10.97 20.96
C LEU A 392 -10.81 12.19 21.87
N VAL A 393 -10.80 11.96 23.18
CA VAL A 393 -10.44 12.96 24.20
C VAL A 393 -8.94 12.87 24.46
N ALA A 394 -8.21 13.97 24.31
CA ALA A 394 -6.83 14.07 24.75
C ALA A 394 -6.78 14.66 26.16
N LEU A 395 -5.94 14.08 27.00
CA LEU A 395 -5.73 14.52 28.38
C LEU A 395 -4.25 14.77 28.62
N HIS A 396 -3.99 15.79 29.47
CA HIS A 396 -2.67 15.98 30.08
C HIS A 396 -2.85 16.02 31.60
N LEU A 397 -2.02 15.23 32.30
CA LEU A 397 -2.01 15.11 33.75
C LEU A 397 -0.63 15.51 34.25
N ASP A 398 -0.56 16.45 35.22
CA ASP A 398 0.69 16.88 35.84
C ASP A 398 0.93 16.13 37.16
N TRP A 399 1.92 15.25 37.15
CA TRP A 399 2.28 14.40 38.24
C TRP A 399 3.57 14.89 38.93
N ARG A 400 3.64 14.74 40.24
CA ARG A 400 4.83 14.97 41.03
C ARG A 400 4.93 13.90 42.12
N GLY A 401 6.14 13.49 42.46
CA GLY A 401 6.38 12.51 43.55
C GLY A 401 7.85 12.30 43.84
N ASP A 402 8.12 11.69 44.99
CA ASP A 402 9.44 11.24 45.35
C ASP A 402 9.72 9.90 44.64
N THR A 403 10.67 9.92 43.69
CA THR A 403 11.03 8.73 42.91
C THR A 403 11.66 7.63 43.77
N ALA A 404 12.18 7.96 44.96
CA ALA A 404 12.77 6.97 45.86
C ALA A 404 11.72 6.13 46.61
N THR A 405 10.47 6.61 46.69
CA THR A 405 9.36 5.90 47.32
C THR A 405 8.56 5.01 46.36
N LEU A 406 8.81 5.13 45.05
CA LEU A 406 8.13 4.38 44.04
C LEU A 406 8.79 3.03 43.78
N THR A 407 7.97 2.01 43.51
CA THR A 407 8.44 0.67 43.11
C THR A 407 8.85 0.65 41.64
N GLY A 408 8.38 1.63 40.81
CA GLY A 408 8.51 1.70 39.37
C GLY A 408 7.51 0.83 38.62
N ALA A 409 6.62 0.15 39.36
CA ALA A 409 5.55 -0.66 38.77
C ALA A 409 4.19 0.08 38.71
N GLU A 410 4.09 1.23 39.41
CA GLU A 410 2.86 2.00 39.49
C GLU A 410 2.34 2.40 38.13
N LYS A 411 1.02 2.26 37.98
CA LYS A 411 0.29 2.69 36.79
C LYS A 411 -0.71 3.77 37.13
N VAL A 412 -0.85 4.68 36.18
CA VAL A 412 -1.97 5.63 36.13
C VAL A 412 -3.09 4.99 35.36
N PHE A 413 -4.29 5.01 35.91
CA PHE A 413 -5.51 4.72 35.16
C PHE A 413 -6.25 6.02 34.84
N VAL A 414 -6.85 6.06 33.66
CA VAL A 414 -7.80 7.09 33.22
C VAL A 414 -9.06 6.38 32.75
N HIS A 415 -10.16 6.55 33.46
CA HIS A 415 -11.40 5.84 33.22
C HIS A 415 -12.53 6.81 32.88
N LEU A 416 -13.33 6.49 31.88
CA LEU A 416 -14.59 7.14 31.57
C LEU A 416 -15.72 6.31 32.19
N LEU A 417 -16.56 6.95 32.99
CA LEU A 417 -17.68 6.33 33.71
C LEU A 417 -19.00 6.90 33.21
N ASP A 418 -20.01 6.05 33.08
CA ASP A 418 -21.39 6.48 32.80
C ASP A 418 -22.07 7.06 34.04
N GLY A 419 -23.34 7.47 33.90
CA GLY A 419 -24.15 8.01 34.98
C GLY A 419 -24.44 7.04 36.16
N ALA A 420 -24.27 5.73 35.92
CA ALA A 420 -24.37 4.69 36.96
C ALA A 420 -23.02 4.36 37.61
N GLY A 421 -21.92 4.95 37.12
CA GLY A 421 -20.56 4.68 37.60
C GLY A 421 -19.91 3.45 36.92
N ALA A 422 -20.51 2.88 35.86
CA ALA A 422 -19.91 1.77 35.13
C ALA A 422 -18.80 2.25 34.19
N LEU A 423 -17.73 1.46 34.10
CA LEU A 423 -16.58 1.73 33.21
C LEU A 423 -16.99 1.59 31.76
N VAL A 424 -16.75 2.63 30.96
CA VAL A 424 -17.10 2.70 29.54
C VAL A 424 -15.86 2.68 28.65
N ALA A 425 -14.81 3.37 29.05
CA ALA A 425 -13.53 3.39 28.34
C ALA A 425 -12.38 3.64 29.31
N GLN A 426 -11.18 3.18 28.97
CA GLN A 426 -9.99 3.37 29.81
C GLN A 426 -8.70 3.51 28.98
N ASP A 427 -7.71 4.17 29.58
CA ASP A 427 -6.32 4.25 29.09
C ASP A 427 -5.41 4.15 30.31
N ASP A 428 -4.70 3.02 30.47
CA ASP A 428 -3.84 2.74 31.61
C ASP A 428 -2.39 2.73 31.17
N ARG A 429 -1.55 3.56 31.81
CA ARG A 429 -0.12 3.66 31.45
C ARG A 429 0.76 3.63 32.70
N ALA A 430 2.03 3.26 32.51
CA ALA A 430 3.03 3.35 33.57
C ALA A 430 3.17 4.83 34.03
N LEU A 431 3.26 5.05 35.34
CA LEU A 431 3.60 6.36 35.89
C LEU A 431 5.04 6.69 35.50
N GLN A 432 5.26 7.83 34.86
CA GLN A 432 6.58 8.29 34.46
C GLN A 432 6.89 9.63 35.12
N LEU A 433 7.83 9.63 36.02
CA LEU A 433 8.36 10.84 36.65
C LEU A 433 9.84 10.98 36.26
N THR A 434 10.27 12.19 35.95
CA THR A 434 11.65 12.52 35.61
C THR A 434 12.23 13.43 36.69
N GLY A 435 13.38 13.06 37.26
CA GLY A 435 14.08 13.78 38.35
C GLY A 435 14.78 12.80 39.29
N ALA A 436 15.81 13.25 40.02
CA ALA A 436 16.64 12.36 40.83
C ALA A 436 16.07 12.11 42.24
N GLU A 437 15.46 13.11 42.87
CA GLU A 437 14.85 12.98 44.21
C GLU A 437 13.36 13.29 44.16
N THR A 438 12.98 14.44 43.62
CA THR A 438 11.57 14.77 43.36
C THR A 438 11.36 14.77 41.86
N GLY A 439 10.65 13.76 41.36
CA GLY A 439 10.31 13.65 39.97
C GLY A 439 9.03 14.41 39.65
N SER A 440 8.94 14.96 38.45
CA SER A 440 7.70 15.51 37.89
C SER A 440 7.51 15.03 36.47
N GLY A 441 6.27 15.00 35.99
CA GLY A 441 5.99 14.60 34.63
C GLY A 441 4.63 15.05 34.17
N LEU A 442 4.59 15.69 32.99
CA LEU A 442 3.35 15.93 32.27
C LEU A 442 3.10 14.70 31.39
N ALA A 443 2.09 13.93 31.76
CA ALA A 443 1.74 12.70 31.02
C ALA A 443 0.52 12.95 30.13
N ALA A 444 0.59 12.47 28.90
CA ALA A 444 -0.46 12.63 27.90
C ALA A 444 -1.21 11.31 27.64
N TYR A 445 -2.52 11.35 27.64
CA TYR A 445 -3.42 10.21 27.43
C TYR A 445 -4.41 10.52 26.30
N GLY A 446 -4.87 9.48 25.63
CA GLY A 446 -5.89 9.59 24.59
C GLY A 446 -6.98 8.56 24.79
N LEU A 447 -8.11 9.01 25.30
CA LEU A 447 -9.25 8.14 25.55
C LEU A 447 -10.19 8.15 24.35
N ARG A 448 -10.31 7.01 23.69
CA ARG A 448 -11.24 6.83 22.58
C ARG A 448 -12.59 6.41 23.11
N LEU A 449 -13.64 7.12 22.69
CA LEU A 449 -15.01 6.75 23.01
C LEU A 449 -15.44 5.51 22.21
N PRO A 450 -16.20 4.58 22.80
CA PRO A 450 -16.86 3.52 22.05
C PRO A 450 -17.78 4.08 20.96
N MET A 451 -17.88 3.38 19.83
CA MET A 451 -18.75 3.77 18.71
C MET A 451 -20.24 3.71 19.04
N GLU A 452 -20.60 2.88 20.00
CA GLU A 452 -22.00 2.60 20.40
C GLU A 452 -22.41 3.39 21.64
N LEU A 453 -21.57 4.37 22.04
CA LEU A 453 -21.82 5.14 23.25
C LEU A 453 -23.05 6.04 23.07
N ALA A 454 -23.98 5.95 24.00
CA ALA A 454 -25.20 6.78 24.00
C ALA A 454 -24.86 8.27 24.24
N PRO A 455 -25.58 9.21 23.63
CA PRO A 455 -25.47 10.62 23.99
C PRO A 455 -25.77 10.87 25.46
N GLY A 456 -24.99 11.75 26.10
CA GLY A 456 -25.12 12.06 27.51
C GLY A 456 -23.83 12.55 28.15
N ASP A 457 -23.90 12.74 29.47
CA ASP A 457 -22.77 13.19 30.29
C ASP A 457 -22.04 12.01 30.90
N TYR A 458 -20.71 12.00 30.76
CA TYR A 458 -19.82 10.96 31.26
C TYR A 458 -18.76 11.60 32.16
N ARG A 459 -18.48 10.94 33.29
CA ARG A 459 -17.46 11.41 34.23
C ARG A 459 -16.09 10.81 33.86
N LEU A 460 -15.07 11.62 33.88
CA LEU A 460 -13.70 11.19 33.70
C LEU A 460 -12.97 11.19 35.03
N VAL A 461 -12.43 10.05 35.41
CA VAL A 461 -11.72 9.87 36.69
C VAL A 461 -10.32 9.30 36.40
N GLY A 462 -9.36 9.60 37.28
CA GLY A 462 -8.02 9.08 37.21
C GLY A 462 -7.47 8.75 38.59
N GLY A 463 -6.45 7.92 38.61
CA GLY A 463 -5.81 7.53 39.84
C GLY A 463 -4.60 6.64 39.61
N LEU A 464 -4.11 6.06 40.69
CA LEU A 464 -2.94 5.18 40.69
C LEU A 464 -3.32 3.78 41.18
N TYR A 465 -2.64 2.78 40.64
CA TYR A 465 -2.69 1.41 41.14
C TYR A 465 -1.33 0.72 41.00
N ASP A 466 -1.12 -0.29 41.84
CA ASP A 466 0.05 -1.16 41.75
C ASP A 466 -0.37 -2.52 41.18
N PRO A 467 0.06 -2.86 39.95
CA PRO A 467 -0.26 -4.15 39.34
C PRO A 467 0.43 -5.34 40.03
N GLY A 468 1.49 -5.09 40.84
CA GLY A 468 2.18 -6.11 41.64
C GLY A 468 1.51 -6.41 42.96
N ALA A 469 0.61 -5.53 43.44
CA ALA A 469 -0.13 -5.75 44.66
C ALA A 469 -1.27 -6.77 44.47
N PRO A 470 -1.67 -7.52 45.52
CA PRO A 470 -2.79 -8.46 45.42
C PRO A 470 -4.07 -7.78 44.91
N GLY A 471 -4.62 -8.34 43.81
CA GLY A 471 -5.80 -7.79 43.15
C GLY A 471 -5.58 -6.48 42.38
N ALA A 472 -4.32 -6.11 42.06
CA ALA A 472 -3.97 -4.84 41.43
C ALA A 472 -4.62 -3.64 42.14
N SER A 473 -4.40 -3.56 43.45
CA SER A 473 -5.12 -2.63 44.31
C SER A 473 -4.83 -1.16 43.97
N ARG A 474 -5.86 -0.34 44.04
CA ARG A 474 -5.76 1.12 43.85
C ARG A 474 -5.01 1.75 45.02
N ILE A 475 -4.18 2.72 44.71
CA ILE A 475 -3.49 3.56 45.70
C ILE A 475 -4.47 4.68 46.05
N LEU A 476 -4.91 4.72 47.31
CA LEU A 476 -5.90 5.69 47.76
C LEU A 476 -5.32 7.09 47.87
N THR A 477 -6.15 8.10 47.70
CA THR A 477 -5.80 9.48 48.04
C THR A 477 -5.66 9.64 49.56
N ALA A 478 -5.03 10.72 49.99
CA ALA A 478 -4.96 11.08 51.41
C ALA A 478 -6.34 11.25 52.08
N ALA A 479 -7.38 11.52 51.31
CA ALA A 479 -8.76 11.57 51.72
C ALA A 479 -9.43 10.18 51.80
N GLY A 480 -8.75 9.11 51.38
CA GLY A 480 -9.28 7.75 51.37
C GLY A 480 -10.07 7.38 50.11
N GLU A 481 -10.08 8.22 49.09
CA GLU A 481 -10.76 7.96 47.82
C GLU A 481 -9.89 7.11 46.90
N ASP A 482 -10.50 6.28 46.07
CA ASP A 482 -9.82 5.37 45.15
C ASP A 482 -9.57 6.00 43.77
N HIS A 483 -10.02 7.21 43.51
CA HIS A 483 -9.83 7.99 42.30
C HIS A 483 -9.99 9.50 42.54
N VAL A 484 -9.58 10.29 41.57
CA VAL A 484 -9.75 11.74 41.49
C VAL A 484 -10.61 12.07 40.28
N GLU A 485 -11.58 12.97 40.44
CA GLU A 485 -12.38 13.47 39.32
C GLU A 485 -11.54 14.41 38.43
N LEU A 486 -11.40 14.10 37.14
CA LEU A 486 -10.64 14.89 36.19
C LEU A 486 -11.50 15.85 35.37
N GLY A 487 -12.80 15.61 35.34
CA GLY A 487 -13.77 16.40 34.61
C GLY A 487 -14.91 15.57 33.98
N SER A 488 -15.62 16.15 33.03
CA SER A 488 -16.71 15.49 32.33
C SER A 488 -16.58 15.62 30.82
N VAL A 489 -17.15 14.64 30.11
CA VAL A 489 -17.22 14.58 28.68
C VAL A 489 -18.66 14.45 28.26
N ILE A 490 -19.10 15.30 27.32
CA ILE A 490 -20.45 15.28 26.76
C ILE A 490 -20.41 14.54 25.43
N VAL A 491 -21.10 13.41 25.34
CA VAL A 491 -21.27 12.69 24.09
C VAL A 491 -22.46 13.26 23.34
N THR A 492 -22.24 13.74 22.13
CA THR A 492 -23.28 14.36 21.29
C THR A 492 -23.86 13.36 20.29
N THR A 493 -24.97 13.68 19.67
CA THR A 493 -25.61 12.86 18.63
C THR A 493 -24.89 12.96 17.27
N GLU A 494 -24.09 13.99 17.04
CA GLU A 494 -23.24 14.26 15.88
C GLU A 494 -22.04 15.13 16.30
#